data_4a5a9b2e39ab422c1903d086acccc008
#
_entry.id   4a5a9b2e39ab422c1903d086acccc008
#
_cell.length_a   1.000
_cell.length_b   1.000
_cell.length_c   1.000
_cell.angle_alpha   90.00
_cell.angle_beta   90.00
_cell.angle_gamma   90.00
#
_symmetry.space_group_name_H-M   'P 1'
#
loop_
_entity.id
_entity.type
_entity.pdbx_description
1 polymer ?
#
loop_
_entity_poly.entity_id
_entity_poly.type
_entity_poly.pdbx_seq_one_letter_code
_entity_poly.pdbx_strand_id
1 'polypeptide(L)'
;MKIIIAILIFSVLILFHELGHFLLAKACGVGVTEFALGMGPILVSWGKGETKYAIKALPFGGSCSMVGEDEDDPAPNAFGNKKAWQRFLVIVAGPVFNFLLAFICSLFFIGFGGVNKPVVYSVGEAASAGIQRGDIVRSINGKKITLGREIPLYLFSHPLDGSAEIVVERGGELLTKTVNTHREGWRMGISYMADESGCTLSQISAQSAAESAGLKAGDILVSIDGTKISTGKQLSEYFTAHPLDGSLIELVVKRGGEELSFRFLPSHYETEDLGFSAEYYYDDAAHLGFFGLVRYSAKEVVYWIRYTLMSLRMLISGQVGMKDLSGPVGIVDTIGQAVETGVENGGAGAAALNVLMLMILLNANLGLMNLLPIPALDGGRLLFILIEMVTRKRVPQKFEGLVHLIGFVLLMILMVFVLFNDVLRLFGK
;
A
#
# COMPACT_ATOMS: atom_id res chain seq x y z
N MET A 1 -15.99 -9.37 13.92
CA MET A 1 -15.40 -8.04 14.15
C MET A 1 -14.78 -7.46 12.87
N LYS A 2 -13.96 -8.21 12.11
CA LYS A 2 -13.32 -7.77 10.85
C LYS A 2 -14.29 -7.12 9.85
N ILE A 3 -15.42 -7.77 9.56
CA ILE A 3 -16.42 -7.29 8.59
C ILE A 3 -17.04 -5.95 9.03
N ILE A 4 -17.33 -5.78 10.31
CA ILE A 4 -17.93 -4.53 10.83
C ILE A 4 -16.95 -3.36 10.66
N ILE A 5 -15.66 -3.59 11.00
CA ILE A 5 -14.61 -2.57 10.84
C ILE A 5 -14.44 -2.21 9.35
N ALA A 6 -14.41 -3.20 8.47
CA ALA A 6 -14.32 -2.96 7.03
C ALA A 6 -15.53 -2.16 6.50
N ILE A 7 -16.75 -2.51 6.90
CA ILE A 7 -17.96 -1.76 6.54
C ILE A 7 -17.85 -0.31 7.01
N LEU A 8 -17.43 -0.07 8.25
CA LEU A 8 -17.28 1.30 8.77
C LEU A 8 -16.24 2.08 7.97
N ILE A 9 -15.09 1.48 7.66
CA ILE A 9 -14.04 2.11 6.84
C ILE A 9 -14.62 2.49 5.47
N PHE A 10 -15.19 1.53 4.74
CA PHE A 10 -15.78 1.80 3.42
C PHE A 10 -16.89 2.84 3.46
N SER A 11 -17.74 2.79 4.49
CA SER A 11 -18.81 3.79 4.66
C SER A 11 -18.24 5.21 4.81
N VAL A 12 -17.17 5.37 5.59
CA VAL A 12 -16.50 6.67 5.77
C VAL A 12 -15.85 7.14 4.47
N LEU A 13 -15.11 6.26 3.77
CA LEU A 13 -14.46 6.59 2.50
C LEU A 13 -15.46 7.11 1.46
N ILE A 14 -16.56 6.37 1.29
CA ILE A 14 -17.57 6.69 0.28
C ILE A 14 -18.37 7.94 0.70
N LEU A 15 -18.72 8.06 1.99
CA LEU A 15 -19.40 9.25 2.48
C LEU A 15 -18.61 10.53 2.21
N PHE A 16 -17.28 10.51 2.43
CA PHE A 16 -16.44 11.66 2.15
C PHE A 16 -16.33 11.95 0.64
N HIS A 17 -16.28 10.93 -0.19
CA HIS A 17 -16.32 11.08 -1.64
C HIS A 17 -17.61 11.78 -2.10
N GLU A 18 -18.76 11.23 -1.71
CA GLU A 18 -20.09 11.80 -2.06
C GLU A 18 -20.28 13.20 -1.45
N LEU A 19 -19.70 13.44 -0.26
CA LEU A 19 -19.74 14.76 0.37
C LEU A 19 -19.00 15.81 -0.47
N GLY A 20 -17.92 15.43 -1.14
CA GLY A 20 -17.23 16.31 -2.10
C GLY A 20 -18.15 16.78 -3.21
N HIS A 21 -18.81 15.86 -3.91
CA HIS A 21 -19.80 16.17 -4.94
C HIS A 21 -20.93 17.03 -4.39
N PHE A 22 -21.50 16.65 -3.26
CA PHE A 22 -22.60 17.35 -2.63
C PHE A 22 -22.26 18.82 -2.33
N LEU A 23 -21.16 19.08 -1.65
CA LEU A 23 -20.79 20.44 -1.24
C LEU A 23 -20.52 21.33 -2.44
N LEU A 24 -19.81 20.82 -3.44
CA LEU A 24 -19.49 21.59 -4.65
C LEU A 24 -20.73 21.75 -5.57
N ALA A 25 -21.61 20.76 -5.63
CA ALA A 25 -22.90 20.89 -6.33
C ALA A 25 -23.72 22.05 -5.74
N LYS A 26 -23.88 22.07 -4.42
CA LYS A 26 -24.60 23.18 -3.72
C LYS A 26 -23.89 24.51 -3.93
N ALA A 27 -22.57 24.58 -3.83
CA ALA A 27 -21.81 25.80 -4.05
C ALA A 27 -21.93 26.33 -5.50
N CYS A 28 -22.07 25.44 -6.49
CA CYS A 28 -22.28 25.78 -7.91
C CYS A 28 -23.78 26.00 -8.26
N GLY A 29 -24.69 25.91 -7.29
CA GLY A 29 -26.13 26.06 -7.49
C GLY A 29 -26.74 24.91 -8.31
N VAL A 30 -26.16 23.71 -8.23
CA VAL A 30 -26.75 22.47 -8.76
C VAL A 30 -27.75 21.93 -7.75
N GLY A 31 -28.94 21.55 -8.21
CA GLY A 31 -29.95 20.90 -7.38
C GLY A 31 -29.51 19.49 -7.01
N VAL A 32 -29.56 19.15 -5.72
CA VAL A 32 -29.31 17.78 -5.23
C VAL A 32 -30.60 17.23 -4.66
N THR A 33 -31.10 16.17 -5.29
CA THR A 33 -32.37 15.53 -4.89
C THR A 33 -32.18 14.52 -3.77
N GLU A 34 -31.09 13.76 -3.79
CA GLU A 34 -30.79 12.77 -2.76
C GLU A 34 -29.30 12.78 -2.40
N PHE A 35 -29.00 12.69 -1.11
CA PHE A 35 -27.69 12.37 -0.57
C PHE A 35 -27.83 11.15 0.34
N ALA A 36 -27.28 10.02 -0.06
CA ALA A 36 -27.50 8.77 0.64
C ALA A 36 -26.20 8.02 0.93
N LEU A 37 -26.16 7.38 2.10
CA LEU A 37 -25.16 6.40 2.47
C LEU A 37 -25.72 4.99 2.23
N GLY A 38 -24.99 4.15 1.49
CA GLY A 38 -25.38 2.80 1.14
C GLY A 38 -26.18 2.70 -0.16
N MET A 39 -26.52 1.48 -0.53
CA MET A 39 -27.28 1.11 -1.73
C MET A 39 -28.54 0.32 -1.36
N GLY A 40 -29.46 0.16 -2.31
CA GLY A 40 -30.68 -0.63 -2.16
C GLY A 40 -31.83 0.12 -1.50
N PRO A 41 -32.78 -0.58 -0.83
CA PRO A 41 -33.96 0.04 -0.23
C PRO A 41 -33.58 0.99 0.91
N ILE A 42 -34.37 2.07 1.03
CA ILE A 42 -34.18 3.09 2.07
C ILE A 42 -34.63 2.51 3.41
N LEU A 43 -33.75 2.52 4.40
CA LEU A 43 -34.05 2.16 5.79
C LEU A 43 -34.59 3.37 6.55
N VAL A 44 -33.91 4.51 6.46
CA VAL A 44 -34.27 5.74 7.12
C VAL A 44 -34.04 6.89 6.15
N SER A 45 -34.98 7.84 6.12
CA SER A 45 -34.79 9.08 5.35
C SER A 45 -35.36 10.28 6.10
N TRP A 46 -34.74 11.44 5.91
CA TRP A 46 -35.14 12.73 6.48
C TRP A 46 -34.82 13.85 5.49
N GLY A 47 -35.31 15.03 5.80
CA GLY A 47 -35.18 16.22 4.95
C GLY A 47 -36.55 16.65 4.41
N LYS A 48 -36.93 17.91 4.68
CA LYS A 48 -38.16 18.52 4.18
C LYS A 48 -37.90 19.53 3.05
N GLY A 49 -36.64 19.69 2.63
CA GLY A 49 -36.23 20.64 1.59
C GLY A 49 -35.98 19.96 0.24
N GLU A 50 -35.19 20.62 -0.58
CA GLU A 50 -34.76 20.12 -1.91
C GLU A 50 -34.04 18.77 -1.83
N THR A 51 -33.20 18.57 -0.82
CA THR A 51 -32.39 17.37 -0.67
C THR A 51 -32.98 16.40 0.33
N LYS A 52 -33.17 15.16 -0.08
CA LYS A 52 -33.53 14.04 0.77
C LYS A 52 -32.26 13.36 1.24
N TYR A 53 -32.08 13.26 2.55
CA TYR A 53 -30.96 12.48 3.13
C TYR A 53 -31.46 11.08 3.45
N ALA A 54 -30.65 10.05 3.14
CA ALA A 54 -31.08 8.67 3.35
C ALA A 54 -29.94 7.75 3.81
N ILE A 55 -30.31 6.72 4.59
CA ILE A 55 -29.49 5.56 4.87
C ILE A 55 -30.17 4.36 4.23
N LYS A 56 -29.43 3.63 3.39
CA LYS A 56 -29.92 2.49 2.62
C LYS A 56 -29.43 1.17 3.23
N ALA A 57 -30.08 0.07 2.87
CA ALA A 57 -29.93 -1.22 3.55
C ALA A 57 -28.54 -1.86 3.37
N LEU A 58 -27.93 -1.71 2.19
CA LEU A 58 -26.61 -2.24 1.92
C LEU A 58 -25.55 -1.18 2.27
N PRO A 59 -24.69 -1.44 3.26
CA PRO A 59 -23.70 -0.46 3.73
C PRO A 59 -22.50 -0.29 2.79
N PHE A 60 -22.68 -0.60 1.52
CA PHE A 60 -21.69 -0.41 0.45
C PHE A 60 -22.19 0.67 -0.50
N GLY A 61 -21.29 1.59 -0.87
CA GLY A 61 -21.64 2.67 -1.77
C GLY A 61 -22.27 3.88 -1.08
N GLY A 62 -22.60 4.86 -1.90
CA GLY A 62 -23.28 6.10 -1.57
C GLY A 62 -23.91 6.66 -2.83
N SER A 63 -24.64 7.72 -2.71
CA SER A 63 -25.17 8.46 -3.87
C SER A 63 -25.38 9.93 -3.54
N CYS A 64 -24.95 10.77 -4.45
CA CYS A 64 -25.27 12.19 -4.50
C CYS A 64 -26.01 12.44 -5.82
N SER A 65 -27.34 12.25 -5.83
CA SER A 65 -28.15 12.40 -7.05
C SER A 65 -28.41 13.88 -7.36
N MET A 66 -27.93 14.34 -8.51
CA MET A 66 -28.08 15.72 -8.95
C MET A 66 -29.19 15.84 -9.99
N VAL A 67 -29.88 16.98 -9.99
CA VAL A 67 -30.92 17.28 -11.00
C VAL A 67 -30.25 17.37 -12.38
N GLY A 68 -30.79 16.65 -13.36
CA GLY A 68 -30.30 16.70 -14.76
C GLY A 68 -28.87 16.17 -14.92
N GLU A 69 -28.44 15.19 -14.11
CA GLU A 69 -27.12 14.58 -14.21
C GLU A 69 -27.06 13.58 -15.35
N ASP A 70 -28.01 12.66 -15.40
CA ASP A 70 -28.04 11.55 -16.38
C ASP A 70 -29.06 11.79 -17.51
N GLU A 71 -29.98 12.74 -17.35
CA GLU A 71 -31.00 13.07 -18.31
C GLU A 71 -31.05 14.60 -18.58
N ASP A 72 -31.49 14.99 -19.77
CA ASP A 72 -31.71 16.41 -20.07
C ASP A 72 -32.89 16.95 -19.26
N ASP A 73 -32.58 17.89 -18.37
CA ASP A 73 -33.57 18.58 -17.54
C ASP A 73 -33.51 20.09 -17.83
N PRO A 74 -34.65 20.75 -18.14
CA PRO A 74 -34.73 22.18 -18.42
C PRO A 74 -34.54 23.06 -17.18
N ALA A 75 -34.50 22.50 -15.98
CA ALA A 75 -34.44 23.26 -14.74
C ALA A 75 -33.11 24.11 -14.68
N PRO A 76 -33.16 25.37 -14.23
CA PRO A 76 -31.99 26.22 -14.13
C PRO A 76 -30.90 25.70 -13.19
N ASN A 77 -31.29 24.87 -12.21
CA ASN A 77 -30.41 24.21 -11.26
C ASN A 77 -29.94 22.82 -11.70
N ALA A 78 -30.30 22.38 -12.93
CA ALA A 78 -29.84 21.12 -13.48
C ALA A 78 -28.33 21.14 -13.74
N PHE A 79 -27.65 20.05 -13.40
CA PHE A 79 -26.19 19.86 -13.61
C PHE A 79 -25.79 20.11 -15.06
N GLY A 80 -26.57 19.56 -16.00
CA GLY A 80 -26.37 19.73 -17.43
C GLY A 80 -26.39 21.18 -17.90
N ASN A 81 -27.12 22.07 -17.24
CA ASN A 81 -27.27 23.48 -17.61
C ASN A 81 -26.17 24.38 -17.01
N LYS A 82 -25.27 23.84 -16.18
CA LYS A 82 -24.16 24.61 -15.60
C LYS A 82 -23.00 24.73 -16.58
N LYS A 83 -22.18 25.79 -16.37
CA LYS A 83 -20.96 25.98 -17.17
C LYS A 83 -20.00 24.79 -17.01
N ALA A 84 -19.25 24.45 -18.05
CA ALA A 84 -18.35 23.29 -18.02
C ALA A 84 -17.38 23.31 -16.83
N TRP A 85 -16.81 24.47 -16.46
CA TRP A 85 -15.92 24.57 -15.29
C TRP A 85 -16.63 24.29 -13.95
N GLN A 86 -17.93 24.62 -13.80
CA GLN A 86 -18.71 24.31 -12.60
C GLN A 86 -18.95 22.80 -12.52
N ARG A 87 -19.33 22.18 -13.63
CA ARG A 87 -19.49 20.72 -13.72
C ARG A 87 -18.16 20.00 -13.43
N PHE A 88 -17.05 20.51 -13.97
CA PHE A 88 -15.72 19.99 -13.67
C PHE A 88 -15.41 20.03 -12.18
N LEU A 89 -15.65 21.19 -11.50
CA LEU A 89 -15.41 21.31 -10.06
C LEU A 89 -16.28 20.36 -9.24
N VAL A 90 -17.54 20.18 -9.62
CA VAL A 90 -18.44 19.26 -8.92
C VAL A 90 -17.95 17.82 -9.03
N ILE A 91 -17.55 17.37 -10.22
CA ILE A 91 -17.12 15.98 -10.42
C ILE A 91 -15.73 15.73 -9.79
N VAL A 92 -14.78 16.65 -9.95
CA VAL A 92 -13.44 16.47 -9.36
C VAL A 92 -13.45 16.53 -7.83
N ALA A 93 -14.49 17.10 -7.23
CA ALA A 93 -14.59 17.25 -5.78
C ALA A 93 -14.64 15.91 -5.04
N GLY A 94 -15.31 14.88 -5.59
CA GLY A 94 -15.32 13.54 -5.00
C GLY A 94 -13.90 13.00 -4.76
N PRO A 95 -13.10 12.80 -5.81
CA PRO A 95 -11.69 12.39 -5.68
C PRO A 95 -10.85 13.30 -4.78
N VAL A 96 -11.02 14.62 -4.85
CA VAL A 96 -10.28 15.57 -4.00
C VAL A 96 -10.61 15.37 -2.53
N PHE A 97 -11.87 15.09 -2.19
CA PHE A 97 -12.26 14.82 -0.81
C PHE A 97 -11.68 13.50 -0.29
N ASN A 98 -11.47 12.51 -1.13
CA ASN A 98 -10.72 11.30 -0.74
C ASN A 98 -9.26 11.63 -0.40
N PHE A 99 -8.58 12.46 -1.20
CA PHE A 99 -7.22 12.91 -0.85
C PHE A 99 -7.21 13.76 0.43
N LEU A 100 -8.24 14.57 0.65
CA LEU A 100 -8.38 15.33 1.89
C LEU A 100 -8.56 14.40 3.10
N LEU A 101 -9.39 13.37 2.99
CA LEU A 101 -9.54 12.37 4.05
C LEU A 101 -8.26 11.58 4.28
N ALA A 102 -7.55 11.18 3.21
CA ALA A 102 -6.22 10.57 3.33
C ALA A 102 -5.25 11.47 4.09
N PHE A 103 -5.27 12.77 3.80
CA PHE A 103 -4.43 13.75 4.49
C PHE A 103 -4.80 13.90 5.97
N ILE A 104 -6.10 13.96 6.31
CA ILE A 104 -6.58 14.02 7.69
C ILE A 104 -6.16 12.74 8.43
N CYS A 105 -6.37 11.56 7.86
CA CYS A 105 -5.91 10.31 8.46
C CYS A 105 -4.39 10.30 8.67
N SER A 106 -3.62 10.86 7.72
CA SER A 106 -2.18 10.96 7.80
C SER A 106 -1.70 11.90 8.92
N LEU A 107 -2.43 12.99 9.21
CA LEU A 107 -2.14 13.85 10.37
C LEU A 107 -2.21 13.06 11.69
N PHE A 108 -3.25 12.24 11.85
CA PHE A 108 -3.39 11.39 13.03
C PHE A 108 -2.35 10.25 13.03
N PHE A 109 -2.16 9.58 11.89
CA PHE A 109 -1.18 8.49 11.77
C PHE A 109 0.22 8.95 12.16
N ILE A 110 0.69 10.08 11.61
CA ILE A 110 2.02 10.63 11.92
C ILE A 110 2.04 11.23 13.33
N GLY A 111 0.98 11.92 13.75
CA GLY A 111 0.92 12.54 15.08
C GLY A 111 1.03 11.54 16.22
N PHE A 112 0.48 10.34 16.08
CA PHE A 112 0.53 9.29 17.09
C PHE A 112 1.57 8.21 16.84
N GLY A 113 1.85 7.90 15.56
CA GLY A 113 2.73 6.80 15.17
C GLY A 113 4.15 7.22 14.80
N GLY A 114 4.37 8.53 14.60
CA GLY A 114 5.68 9.05 14.19
C GLY A 114 5.89 9.06 12.66
N VAL A 115 7.04 9.53 12.25
CA VAL A 115 7.45 9.66 10.84
C VAL A 115 8.40 8.53 10.47
N ASN A 116 8.12 7.85 9.38
CA ASN A 116 9.03 6.90 8.75
C ASN A 116 10.18 7.65 8.06
N LYS A 117 11.17 8.12 8.84
CA LYS A 117 12.37 8.76 8.30
C LYS A 117 13.34 7.74 7.73
N PRO A 118 14.05 8.05 6.64
CA PRO A 118 15.05 7.17 6.04
C PRO A 118 16.37 7.18 6.82
N VAL A 119 16.33 6.77 8.10
CA VAL A 119 17.49 6.69 8.99
C VAL A 119 18.12 5.31 8.88
N VAL A 120 19.40 5.26 8.58
CA VAL A 120 20.17 4.00 8.52
C VAL A 120 20.21 3.38 9.92
N TYR A 121 19.55 2.24 10.11
CA TYR A 121 19.52 1.52 11.38
C TYR A 121 20.38 0.25 11.38
N SER A 122 20.67 -0.30 10.20
CA SER A 122 21.55 -1.43 10.01
C SER A 122 22.49 -1.16 8.84
N VAL A 123 23.77 -1.45 9.02
CA VAL A 123 24.81 -1.25 8.03
C VAL A 123 25.51 -2.58 7.79
N GLY A 124 25.49 -3.03 6.55
CA GLY A 124 26.25 -4.16 6.04
C GLY A 124 27.49 -3.69 5.29
N GLU A 125 27.65 -4.13 4.06
CA GLU A 125 28.84 -3.83 3.24
C GLU A 125 28.99 -2.35 2.86
N ALA A 126 27.92 -1.57 2.92
CA ALA A 126 27.99 -0.11 2.73
C ALA A 126 28.85 0.61 3.79
N ALA A 127 29.23 -0.08 4.88
CA ALA A 127 30.19 0.45 5.85
C ALA A 127 31.55 0.76 5.19
N SER A 128 31.98 -0.03 4.21
CA SER A 128 33.22 0.18 3.45
C SER A 128 33.21 1.50 2.67
N ALA A 129 32.04 1.95 2.22
CA ALA A 129 31.84 3.25 1.58
C ALA A 129 31.69 4.41 2.59
N GLY A 130 31.70 4.11 3.89
CA GLY A 130 31.60 5.08 4.96
C GLY A 130 30.16 5.46 5.33
N ILE A 131 29.16 4.66 4.96
CA ILE A 131 27.78 4.77 5.51
C ILE A 131 27.83 4.31 6.97
N GLN A 132 27.08 5.01 7.84
CA GLN A 132 27.04 4.73 9.27
C GLN A 132 25.59 4.65 9.78
N ARG A 133 25.41 3.93 10.87
CA ARG A 133 24.15 3.94 11.60
C ARG A 133 23.82 5.35 12.10
N GLY A 134 22.59 5.79 11.91
CA GLY A 134 22.12 7.13 12.21
C GLY A 134 22.19 8.13 11.05
N ASP A 135 22.85 7.78 9.94
CA ASP A 135 22.81 8.60 8.72
C ASP A 135 21.37 8.71 8.21
N ILE A 136 20.99 9.90 7.74
CA ILE A 136 19.69 10.12 7.12
C ILE A 136 19.87 10.14 5.60
N VAL A 137 19.29 9.17 4.89
CA VAL A 137 19.35 9.11 3.42
C VAL A 137 18.58 10.27 2.81
N ARG A 138 19.23 11.11 2.00
CA ARG A 138 18.64 12.28 1.34
C ARG A 138 18.35 12.06 -0.13
N SER A 139 19.19 11.29 -0.81
CA SER A 139 18.96 10.87 -2.20
C SER A 139 19.66 9.58 -2.54
N ILE A 140 19.15 8.88 -3.56
CA ILE A 140 19.74 7.71 -4.19
C ILE A 140 19.81 8.01 -5.70
N ASN A 141 21.01 7.98 -6.30
CA ASN A 141 21.28 8.32 -7.70
C ASN A 141 20.56 9.64 -8.10
N GLY A 142 20.70 10.70 -7.28
CA GLY A 142 20.07 12.00 -7.49
C GLY A 142 18.58 12.06 -7.19
N LYS A 143 17.88 10.94 -6.98
CA LYS A 143 16.46 10.92 -6.61
C LYS A 143 16.28 11.19 -5.13
N LYS A 144 15.57 12.26 -4.80
CA LYS A 144 15.31 12.67 -3.42
C LYS A 144 14.44 11.65 -2.67
N ILE A 145 14.93 11.26 -1.50
CA ILE A 145 14.25 10.38 -0.54
C ILE A 145 13.82 11.22 0.67
N THR A 146 12.60 11.02 1.13
CA THR A 146 12.05 11.76 2.28
C THR A 146 11.46 10.83 3.34
N LEU A 147 10.82 9.75 2.90
CA LEU A 147 10.28 8.69 3.73
C LEU A 147 11.12 7.42 3.53
N GLY A 148 11.37 6.67 4.59
CA GLY A 148 12.14 5.43 4.50
C GLY A 148 11.51 4.44 3.51
N ARG A 149 10.19 4.33 3.51
CA ARG A 149 9.42 3.48 2.57
C ARG A 149 9.52 3.89 1.10
N GLU A 150 10.06 5.07 0.77
CA GLU A 150 10.36 5.44 -0.62
C GLU A 150 11.56 4.66 -1.18
N ILE A 151 12.44 4.12 -0.32
CA ILE A 151 13.64 3.37 -0.73
C ILE A 151 13.25 2.10 -1.50
N PRO A 152 12.47 1.15 -0.94
CA PRO A 152 12.05 -0.03 -1.70
C PRO A 152 11.22 0.33 -2.93
N LEU A 153 10.38 1.35 -2.87
CA LEU A 153 9.62 1.83 -4.03
C LEU A 153 10.54 2.36 -5.15
N TYR A 154 11.62 3.06 -4.77
CA TYR A 154 12.63 3.53 -5.70
C TYR A 154 13.37 2.35 -6.33
N LEU A 155 13.90 1.42 -5.53
CA LEU A 155 14.67 0.27 -5.99
C LEU A 155 13.87 -0.63 -6.93
N PHE A 156 12.59 -0.80 -6.66
CA PHE A 156 11.71 -1.55 -7.55
C PHE A 156 11.61 -0.93 -8.94
N SER A 157 11.51 0.42 -9.03
CA SER A 157 11.35 1.14 -10.31
C SER A 157 12.66 1.49 -11.01
N HIS A 158 13.79 1.42 -10.30
CA HIS A 158 15.13 1.76 -10.74
C HIS A 158 16.10 0.68 -10.26
N PRO A 159 16.20 -0.46 -10.97
CA PRO A 159 17.15 -1.51 -10.62
C PRO A 159 18.54 -0.95 -10.48
N LEU A 160 19.28 -1.45 -9.50
CA LEU A 160 20.68 -1.10 -9.30
C LEU A 160 21.54 -1.80 -10.36
N ASP A 161 22.71 -1.22 -10.64
CA ASP A 161 23.65 -1.73 -11.66
C ASP A 161 25.09 -1.53 -11.15
N GLY A 162 25.52 -2.42 -10.27
CA GLY A 162 26.85 -2.50 -9.70
C GLY A 162 27.23 -1.39 -8.72
N SER A 163 26.65 -0.19 -8.80
CA SER A 163 26.92 0.92 -7.87
C SER A 163 25.76 1.88 -7.73
N ALA A 164 25.70 2.58 -6.58
CA ALA A 164 24.76 3.65 -6.34
C ALA A 164 25.40 4.83 -5.62
N GLU A 165 25.05 6.04 -6.06
CA GLU A 165 25.39 7.27 -5.37
C GLU A 165 24.35 7.54 -4.28
N ILE A 166 24.79 7.63 -3.04
CA ILE A 166 23.94 7.89 -1.88
C ILE A 166 24.35 9.21 -1.25
N VAL A 167 23.43 10.14 -1.14
CA VAL A 167 23.64 11.33 -0.31
C VAL A 167 23.01 11.10 1.05
N VAL A 168 23.81 11.16 2.09
CA VAL A 168 23.37 11.07 3.48
C VAL A 168 23.62 12.37 4.22
N GLU A 169 22.81 12.63 5.21
CA GLU A 169 23.02 13.71 6.18
C GLU A 169 23.48 13.12 7.50
N ARG A 170 24.61 13.61 8.00
CA ARG A 170 25.23 13.24 9.27
C ARG A 170 25.60 14.49 10.03
N GLY A 171 25.04 14.68 11.23
CA GLY A 171 25.32 15.88 12.04
C GLY A 171 24.99 17.23 11.37
N GLY A 172 24.05 17.23 10.40
CA GLY A 172 23.68 18.43 9.64
C GLY A 172 24.49 18.64 8.35
N GLU A 173 25.52 17.85 8.09
CA GLU A 173 26.31 17.91 6.86
C GLU A 173 25.82 16.87 5.83
N LEU A 174 25.85 17.26 4.54
CA LEU A 174 25.53 16.36 3.45
C LEU A 174 26.82 15.69 2.95
N LEU A 175 26.83 14.37 2.95
CA LEU A 175 27.94 13.54 2.52
C LEU A 175 27.49 12.69 1.33
N THR A 176 28.21 12.78 0.23
CA THR A 176 28.00 11.90 -0.94
C THR A 176 28.89 10.67 -0.81
N LYS A 177 28.29 9.50 -0.95
CA LYS A 177 28.95 8.19 -0.87
C LYS A 177 28.59 7.36 -2.09
N THR A 178 29.56 6.67 -2.65
CA THR A 178 29.30 5.66 -3.68
C THR A 178 29.41 4.28 -3.05
N VAL A 179 28.31 3.53 -3.07
CA VAL A 179 28.27 2.17 -2.55
C VAL A 179 28.31 1.18 -3.71
N ASN A 180 29.07 0.11 -3.55
CA ASN A 180 28.95 -1.05 -4.41
C ASN A 180 27.61 -1.72 -4.09
N THR A 181 26.82 -2.06 -5.09
CA THR A 181 25.49 -2.66 -4.91
C THR A 181 25.45 -4.13 -5.27
N HIS A 182 26.46 -4.59 -6.03
CA HIS A 182 26.55 -6.00 -6.39
C HIS A 182 26.93 -6.85 -5.18
N ARG A 183 26.15 -7.90 -4.95
CA ARG A 183 26.35 -8.89 -3.89
C ARG A 183 26.33 -10.28 -4.49
N GLU A 184 27.35 -11.02 -4.17
CA GLU A 184 27.41 -12.44 -4.50
C GLU A 184 27.75 -13.24 -3.25
N GLY A 185 27.31 -14.47 -3.20
CA GLY A 185 27.60 -15.34 -2.07
C GLY A 185 26.84 -16.64 -2.13
N TRP A 186 26.85 -17.32 -1.00
CA TRP A 186 26.18 -18.60 -0.85
C TRP A 186 25.11 -18.52 0.22
N ARG A 187 24.00 -19.19 0.03
CA ARG A 187 22.89 -19.22 0.98
C ARG A 187 22.31 -20.63 1.11
N MET A 188 21.89 -20.98 2.30
CA MET A 188 21.20 -22.25 2.57
C MET A 188 19.71 -22.18 2.28
N GLY A 189 19.12 -20.98 2.32
CA GLY A 189 17.66 -20.78 2.16
C GLY A 189 16.88 -21.07 3.44
N ILE A 190 17.49 -20.85 4.60
CA ILE A 190 16.86 -20.97 5.93
C ILE A 190 16.79 -19.61 6.60
N SER A 191 15.68 -19.36 7.31
CA SER A 191 15.56 -18.29 8.30
C SER A 191 15.40 -18.94 9.68
N TYR A 192 15.93 -18.33 10.72
CA TYR A 192 15.86 -18.88 12.06
C TYR A 192 15.51 -17.84 13.09
N MET A 193 14.84 -18.26 14.14
CA MET A 193 14.70 -17.51 15.38
C MET A 193 15.63 -18.15 16.40
N ALA A 194 16.43 -17.33 17.05
CA ALA A 194 17.41 -17.79 18.00
C ALA A 194 17.28 -16.98 19.29
N ASP A 195 17.20 -17.67 20.39
CA ASP A 195 17.23 -17.13 21.75
C ASP A 195 18.29 -17.83 22.59
N GLU A 196 18.24 -17.62 23.90
CA GLU A 196 19.15 -18.29 24.84
C GLU A 196 18.88 -19.80 24.96
N SER A 197 17.71 -20.28 24.53
CA SER A 197 17.26 -21.67 24.67
C SER A 197 17.47 -22.52 23.42
N GLY A 198 17.73 -21.89 22.26
CA GLY A 198 17.93 -22.66 21.03
C GLY A 198 17.95 -21.82 19.74
N CYS A 199 18.09 -22.53 18.64
CA CYS A 199 18.00 -21.98 17.29
C CYS A 199 16.98 -22.78 16.48
N THR A 200 15.79 -22.22 16.32
CA THR A 200 14.67 -22.87 15.61
C THR A 200 14.56 -22.31 14.20
N LEU A 201 14.48 -23.16 13.19
CA LEU A 201 14.23 -22.77 11.81
C LEU A 201 12.80 -22.21 11.69
N SER A 202 12.69 -20.90 11.45
CA SER A 202 11.39 -20.22 11.37
C SER A 202 10.77 -20.31 9.98
N GLN A 203 11.61 -20.34 8.94
CA GLN A 203 11.16 -20.43 7.57
C GLN A 203 12.19 -21.15 6.71
N ILE A 204 11.73 -21.93 5.75
CA ILE A 204 12.52 -22.50 4.66
C ILE A 204 12.08 -21.84 3.37
N SER A 205 13.02 -21.27 2.64
CA SER A 205 12.73 -20.60 1.35
C SER A 205 12.33 -21.64 0.32
N ALA A 206 11.25 -21.37 -0.41
CA ALA A 206 10.81 -22.22 -1.51
C ALA A 206 11.92 -22.37 -2.58
N GLN A 207 12.04 -23.56 -3.14
CA GLN A 207 13.03 -23.93 -4.14
C GLN A 207 14.50 -23.75 -3.68
N SER A 208 14.73 -23.71 -2.35
CA SER A 208 16.07 -23.63 -1.78
C SER A 208 16.72 -25.01 -1.68
N ALA A 209 18.05 -25.00 -1.46
CA ALA A 209 18.83 -26.20 -1.19
C ALA A 209 18.34 -26.89 0.11
N ALA A 210 17.99 -26.10 1.13
CA ALA A 210 17.45 -26.60 2.39
C ALA A 210 16.09 -27.29 2.22
N GLU A 211 15.17 -26.72 1.43
CA GLU A 211 13.88 -27.35 1.13
C GLU A 211 14.07 -28.67 0.38
N SER A 212 14.94 -28.64 -0.65
CA SER A 212 15.25 -29.84 -1.45
C SER A 212 15.88 -30.96 -0.61
N ALA A 213 16.65 -30.60 0.40
CA ALA A 213 17.19 -31.54 1.38
C ALA A 213 16.15 -32.10 2.37
N GLY A 214 14.98 -31.47 2.49
CA GLY A 214 13.90 -31.92 3.37
C GLY A 214 13.83 -31.25 4.74
N LEU A 215 14.55 -30.12 4.94
CA LEU A 215 14.42 -29.28 6.12
C LEU A 215 13.03 -28.63 6.17
N LYS A 216 12.52 -28.40 7.39
CA LYS A 216 11.19 -27.81 7.60
C LYS A 216 11.23 -26.71 8.65
N ALA A 217 10.30 -25.77 8.54
CA ALA A 217 10.04 -24.83 9.62
C ALA A 217 9.64 -25.59 10.90
N GLY A 218 10.15 -25.13 12.04
CA GLY A 218 9.99 -25.79 13.34
C GLY A 218 11.11 -26.77 13.71
N ASP A 219 12.05 -27.05 12.79
CA ASP A 219 13.26 -27.84 13.12
C ASP A 219 14.14 -27.05 14.09
N ILE A 220 14.68 -27.70 15.10
CA ILE A 220 15.61 -27.10 16.07
C ILE A 220 17.03 -27.52 15.69
N LEU A 221 17.89 -26.55 15.39
CA LEU A 221 19.27 -26.80 15.03
C LEU A 221 20.06 -27.36 16.21
N VAL A 222 20.78 -28.45 15.98
CA VAL A 222 21.63 -29.15 16.97
C VAL A 222 23.10 -28.96 16.67
N SER A 223 23.50 -29.17 15.40
CA SER A 223 24.89 -28.95 14.97
C SER A 223 25.02 -28.61 13.49
N ILE A 224 26.14 -27.99 13.15
CA ILE A 224 26.58 -27.72 11.78
C ILE A 224 27.97 -28.30 11.62
N ASP A 225 28.16 -29.16 10.61
CA ASP A 225 29.44 -29.83 10.30
C ASP A 225 30.13 -30.40 11.57
N GLY A 226 29.33 -31.04 12.43
CA GLY A 226 29.78 -31.60 13.69
C GLY A 226 29.96 -30.60 14.83
N THR A 227 29.90 -29.29 14.57
CA THR A 227 29.99 -28.24 15.62
C THR A 227 28.63 -28.04 16.27
N LYS A 228 28.54 -28.25 17.59
CA LYS A 228 27.28 -28.09 18.34
C LYS A 228 26.87 -26.62 18.40
N ILE A 229 25.62 -26.37 18.06
CA ILE A 229 24.98 -25.03 18.07
C ILE A 229 23.79 -25.09 19.04
N SER A 230 23.85 -24.30 20.10
CA SER A 230 22.81 -24.22 21.11
C SER A 230 22.20 -22.83 21.25
N THR A 231 22.80 -21.80 20.66
CA THR A 231 22.33 -20.42 20.71
C THR A 231 22.56 -19.72 19.38
N GLY A 232 21.79 -18.65 19.11
CA GLY A 232 21.99 -17.84 17.91
C GLY A 232 23.35 -17.15 17.85
N LYS A 233 23.95 -16.86 19.01
CA LYS A 233 25.30 -16.29 19.09
C LYS A 233 26.32 -17.28 18.54
N GLN A 234 26.28 -18.54 18.98
CA GLN A 234 27.17 -19.60 18.47
C GLN A 234 27.00 -19.82 16.97
N LEU A 235 25.78 -19.73 16.47
CA LEU A 235 25.51 -19.84 15.03
C LEU A 235 26.17 -18.69 14.25
N SER A 236 26.06 -17.45 14.75
CA SER A 236 26.69 -16.28 14.13
C SER A 236 28.23 -16.36 14.18
N GLU A 237 28.79 -16.81 15.30
CA GLU A 237 30.22 -17.02 15.47
C GLU A 237 30.74 -18.12 14.53
N TYR A 238 29.97 -19.20 14.37
CA TYR A 238 30.29 -20.28 13.43
C TYR A 238 30.40 -19.76 12.00
N PHE A 239 29.39 -19.06 11.48
CA PHE A 239 29.42 -18.53 10.13
C PHE A 239 30.43 -17.37 9.92
N THR A 240 30.81 -16.69 10.99
CA THR A 240 31.90 -15.70 10.92
C THR A 240 33.25 -16.41 10.72
N ALA A 241 33.45 -17.56 11.37
CA ALA A 241 34.67 -18.36 11.25
C ALA A 241 34.68 -19.25 10.00
N HIS A 242 33.52 -19.69 9.54
CA HIS A 242 33.33 -20.59 8.40
C HIS A 242 32.28 -19.99 7.44
N PRO A 243 32.66 -18.97 6.65
CA PRO A 243 31.75 -18.40 5.65
C PRO A 243 31.34 -19.47 4.63
N LEU A 244 30.08 -19.39 4.18
CA LEU A 244 29.59 -20.28 3.14
C LEU A 244 30.38 -20.07 1.85
N ASP A 245 30.93 -21.12 1.29
CA ASP A 245 31.77 -21.12 0.09
C ASP A 245 31.31 -22.08 -1.02
N GLY A 246 30.08 -22.64 -0.82
CA GLY A 246 29.53 -23.64 -1.73
C GLY A 246 29.91 -25.07 -1.40
N SER A 247 30.69 -25.29 -0.36
CA SER A 247 31.03 -26.64 0.14
C SER A 247 29.80 -27.33 0.70
N LEU A 248 29.85 -28.67 0.73
CA LEU A 248 28.77 -29.49 1.34
C LEU A 248 28.66 -29.19 2.82
N ILE A 249 27.45 -28.90 3.26
CA ILE A 249 27.11 -28.62 4.67
C ILE A 249 26.30 -29.78 5.22
N GLU A 250 26.59 -30.17 6.45
CA GLU A 250 25.80 -31.11 7.23
C GLU A 250 25.09 -30.37 8.36
N LEU A 251 23.76 -30.36 8.34
CA LEU A 251 22.94 -29.86 9.45
C LEU A 251 22.30 -31.04 10.20
N VAL A 252 22.50 -31.07 11.49
CA VAL A 252 21.72 -31.97 12.38
C VAL A 252 20.66 -31.13 13.08
N VAL A 253 19.41 -31.53 12.94
CA VAL A 253 18.26 -30.85 13.55
C VAL A 253 17.44 -31.84 14.38
N LYS A 254 16.72 -31.32 15.37
CA LYS A 254 15.77 -32.09 16.17
C LYS A 254 14.34 -31.79 15.67
N ARG A 255 13.64 -32.83 15.22
CA ARG A 255 12.25 -32.77 14.76
C ARG A 255 11.43 -33.85 15.50
N GLY A 256 10.40 -33.41 16.23
CA GLY A 256 9.53 -34.34 16.96
C GLY A 256 10.25 -35.19 18.04
N GLY A 257 11.42 -34.73 18.52
CA GLY A 257 12.22 -35.45 19.51
C GLY A 257 13.38 -36.26 18.92
N GLU A 258 13.40 -36.53 17.63
CA GLU A 258 14.44 -37.28 16.91
C GLU A 258 15.47 -36.35 16.27
N GLU A 259 16.72 -36.77 16.24
CA GLU A 259 17.80 -36.09 15.53
C GLU A 259 17.86 -36.59 14.07
N LEU A 260 17.82 -35.65 13.13
CA LEU A 260 17.85 -35.92 11.71
C LEU A 260 19.05 -35.15 11.08
N SER A 261 19.85 -35.84 10.28
CA SER A 261 20.95 -35.22 9.54
C SER A 261 20.55 -34.95 8.09
N PHE A 262 20.87 -33.74 7.63
CA PHE A 262 20.63 -33.27 6.26
C PHE A 262 21.93 -32.77 5.66
N ARG A 263 22.24 -33.19 4.44
CA ARG A 263 23.44 -32.78 3.69
C ARG A 263 23.02 -32.15 2.38
N PHE A 264 23.51 -30.94 2.12
CA PHE A 264 23.22 -30.22 0.89
C PHE A 264 24.31 -29.19 0.56
N LEU A 265 24.36 -28.79 -0.70
CA LEU A 265 25.20 -27.69 -1.18
C LEU A 265 24.43 -26.38 -1.06
N PRO A 266 24.99 -25.34 -0.43
CA PRO A 266 24.41 -24.01 -0.47
C PRO A 266 24.21 -23.54 -1.93
N SER A 267 23.19 -22.74 -2.15
CA SER A 267 22.94 -22.15 -3.48
C SER A 267 23.74 -20.85 -3.63
N HIS A 268 24.44 -20.71 -4.74
CA HIS A 268 25.04 -19.42 -5.11
C HIS A 268 23.93 -18.39 -5.40
N TYR A 269 24.13 -17.17 -4.99
CA TYR A 269 23.24 -16.06 -5.33
C TYR A 269 24.03 -14.83 -5.76
N GLU A 270 23.46 -14.11 -6.67
CA GLU A 270 23.85 -12.76 -7.04
C GLU A 270 22.63 -11.86 -6.87
N THR A 271 22.82 -10.73 -6.26
CA THR A 271 21.75 -9.74 -6.04
C THR A 271 22.33 -8.34 -6.03
N GLU A 272 21.44 -7.36 -6.21
CA GLU A 272 21.77 -5.96 -6.07
C GLU A 272 21.04 -5.41 -4.86
N ASP A 273 21.77 -4.84 -3.90
CA ASP A 273 21.21 -4.13 -2.75
C ASP A 273 22.11 -2.97 -2.31
N LEU A 274 21.59 -2.09 -1.46
CA LEU A 274 22.33 -0.91 -1.01
C LEU A 274 23.36 -1.22 0.09
N GLY A 275 23.40 -2.43 0.64
CA GLY A 275 24.26 -2.80 1.75
C GLY A 275 23.96 -2.12 3.07
N PHE A 276 22.76 -1.53 3.21
CA PHE A 276 22.24 -0.96 4.45
C PHE A 276 20.71 -1.00 4.48
N SER A 277 20.11 -0.85 5.66
CA SER A 277 18.66 -0.79 5.85
C SER A 277 18.27 0.54 6.53
N ALA A 278 17.29 1.24 5.95
CA ALA A 278 16.80 2.54 6.42
C ALA A 278 15.27 2.73 6.31
N GLU A 279 14.54 1.75 5.78
CA GLU A 279 13.13 1.92 5.41
C GLU A 279 12.12 1.72 6.55
N TYR A 280 12.51 1.11 7.65
CA TYR A 280 11.59 0.74 8.76
C TYR A 280 11.74 1.58 10.02
N TYR A 281 12.56 2.61 10.01
CA TYR A 281 12.76 3.45 11.19
C TYR A 281 11.63 4.50 11.32
N TYR A 282 11.00 4.54 12.50
CA TYR A 282 10.03 5.57 12.86
C TYR A 282 10.64 6.51 13.90
N ASP A 283 10.54 7.81 13.64
CA ASP A 283 10.97 8.86 14.55
C ASP A 283 9.78 9.54 15.19
N ASP A 284 9.91 9.94 16.44
CA ASP A 284 8.85 10.61 17.20
C ASP A 284 8.40 11.91 16.51
N ALA A 285 7.09 12.07 16.39
CA ALA A 285 6.48 13.26 15.81
C ALA A 285 6.63 14.51 16.71
N ALA A 286 6.93 14.34 18.00
CA ALA A 286 7.01 15.44 18.96
C ALA A 286 8.00 16.56 18.55
N HIS A 287 9.03 16.21 17.79
CA HIS A 287 10.05 17.16 17.32
C HIS A 287 9.69 17.88 16.01
N LEU A 288 8.57 17.52 15.35
CA LEU A 288 8.23 18.05 14.03
C LEU A 288 7.63 19.46 14.05
N GLY A 289 6.97 19.84 15.13
CA GLY A 289 6.10 21.00 15.16
C GLY A 289 4.95 20.92 14.15
N PHE A 290 4.04 21.88 14.18
CA PHE A 290 2.85 21.88 13.31
C PHE A 290 3.17 21.82 11.80
N PHE A 291 4.09 22.67 11.35
CA PHE A 291 4.45 22.70 9.90
C PHE A 291 5.16 21.43 9.45
N GLY A 292 5.96 20.82 10.30
CA GLY A 292 6.56 19.52 10.03
C GLY A 292 5.50 18.41 9.87
N LEU A 293 4.56 18.37 10.82
CA LEU A 293 3.44 17.42 10.78
C LEU A 293 2.65 17.55 9.46
N VAL A 294 2.21 18.76 9.09
CA VAL A 294 1.49 19.05 7.85
C VAL A 294 2.30 18.61 6.62
N ARG A 295 3.59 18.97 6.59
CA ARG A 295 4.48 18.62 5.47
C ARG A 295 4.65 17.12 5.29
N TYR A 296 4.89 16.37 6.37
CA TYR A 296 5.07 14.92 6.29
C TYR A 296 3.76 14.21 5.98
N SER A 297 2.64 14.68 6.50
CA SER A 297 1.31 14.16 6.15
C SER A 297 0.98 14.32 4.66
N ALA A 298 1.30 15.47 4.08
CA ALA A 298 1.16 15.66 2.64
C ALA A 298 2.06 14.71 1.83
N LYS A 299 3.29 14.47 2.29
CA LYS A 299 4.22 13.53 1.64
C LYS A 299 3.76 12.09 1.75
N GLU A 300 3.13 11.71 2.85
CA GLU A 300 2.53 10.40 3.03
C GLU A 300 1.45 10.14 1.96
N VAL A 301 0.55 11.10 1.74
CA VAL A 301 -0.48 11.00 0.69
C VAL A 301 0.17 10.90 -0.70
N VAL A 302 1.17 11.75 -1.00
CA VAL A 302 1.91 11.71 -2.27
C VAL A 302 2.63 10.35 -2.46
N TYR A 303 3.18 9.79 -1.39
CA TYR A 303 3.78 8.45 -1.45
C TYR A 303 2.76 7.40 -1.89
N TRP A 304 1.58 7.36 -1.27
CA TRP A 304 0.55 6.38 -1.61
C TRP A 304 -0.02 6.57 -3.02
N ILE A 305 -0.14 7.81 -3.49
CA ILE A 305 -0.49 8.08 -4.90
C ILE A 305 0.57 7.51 -5.86
N ARG A 306 1.87 7.73 -5.57
CA ARG A 306 2.96 7.18 -6.39
C ARG A 306 3.01 5.67 -6.35
N TYR A 307 2.79 5.09 -5.17
CA TYR A 307 2.70 3.63 -4.99
C TYR A 307 1.59 3.04 -5.85
N THR A 308 0.39 3.65 -5.83
CA THR A 308 -0.74 3.22 -6.67
C THR A 308 -0.44 3.32 -8.16
N LEU A 309 0.14 4.44 -8.61
CA LEU A 309 0.53 4.62 -10.02
C LEU A 309 1.55 3.56 -10.45
N MET A 310 2.51 3.24 -9.59
CA MET A 310 3.50 2.20 -9.85
C MET A 310 2.83 0.82 -9.92
N SER A 311 1.95 0.49 -8.97
CA SER A 311 1.20 -0.78 -8.98
C SER A 311 0.36 -0.95 -10.26
N LEU A 312 -0.28 0.13 -10.73
CA LEU A 312 -0.99 0.13 -12.02
C LEU A 312 -0.05 -0.10 -13.21
N ARG A 313 1.13 0.53 -13.20
CA ARG A 313 2.15 0.30 -14.22
C ARG A 313 2.60 -1.17 -14.23
N MET A 314 2.83 -1.77 -13.05
CA MET A 314 3.19 -3.19 -12.92
C MET A 314 2.12 -4.11 -13.48
N LEU A 315 0.85 -3.82 -13.19
CA LEU A 315 -0.29 -4.56 -13.71
C LEU A 315 -0.35 -4.47 -15.25
N ILE A 316 -0.23 -3.26 -15.82
CA ILE A 316 -0.26 -3.04 -17.26
C ILE A 316 0.94 -3.69 -17.97
N SER A 317 2.12 -3.68 -17.34
CA SER A 317 3.34 -4.31 -17.89
C SER A 317 3.38 -5.83 -17.72
N GLY A 318 2.40 -6.43 -17.03
CA GLY A 318 2.33 -7.87 -16.78
C GLY A 318 3.33 -8.40 -15.76
N GLN A 319 3.99 -7.50 -15.00
CA GLN A 319 4.90 -7.89 -13.91
C GLN A 319 4.14 -8.43 -12.70
N VAL A 320 2.88 -8.02 -12.53
CA VAL A 320 1.94 -8.52 -11.54
C VAL A 320 0.77 -9.15 -12.27
N GLY A 321 0.38 -10.35 -11.87
CA GLY A 321 -0.71 -11.08 -12.51
C GLY A 321 -2.08 -10.60 -12.04
N MET A 322 -3.10 -10.82 -12.85
CA MET A 322 -4.50 -10.58 -12.44
C MET A 322 -4.91 -11.38 -11.21
N LYS A 323 -4.24 -12.50 -10.93
CA LYS A 323 -4.44 -13.32 -9.73
C LYS A 323 -3.95 -12.67 -8.46
N ASP A 324 -3.07 -11.67 -8.57
CA ASP A 324 -2.50 -10.95 -7.42
C ASP A 324 -3.37 -9.77 -6.99
N LEU A 325 -4.39 -9.42 -7.78
CA LEU A 325 -5.37 -8.40 -7.40
C LEU A 325 -6.22 -8.88 -6.24
N SER A 326 -6.32 -8.04 -5.23
CA SER A 326 -7.23 -8.23 -4.10
C SER A 326 -8.56 -7.54 -4.38
N GLY A 327 -9.64 -8.29 -4.33
CA GLY A 327 -11.00 -7.77 -4.41
C GLY A 327 -11.57 -7.41 -3.04
N PRO A 328 -12.88 -7.19 -2.96
CA PRO A 328 -13.54 -6.77 -1.73
C PRO A 328 -13.30 -7.72 -0.54
N VAL A 329 -13.26 -9.02 -0.80
CA VAL A 329 -13.04 -10.03 0.24
C VAL A 329 -11.58 -10.00 0.73
N GLY A 330 -10.62 -9.90 -0.19
CA GLY A 330 -9.21 -9.76 0.15
C GLY A 330 -8.92 -8.49 0.95
N ILE A 331 -9.58 -7.37 0.63
CA ILE A 331 -9.45 -6.12 1.40
C ILE A 331 -10.01 -6.27 2.82
N VAL A 332 -11.17 -6.91 2.98
CA VAL A 332 -11.75 -7.21 4.31
C VAL A 332 -10.80 -8.07 5.14
N ASP A 333 -10.17 -9.06 4.52
CA ASP A 333 -9.19 -9.92 5.20
C ASP A 333 -7.93 -9.14 5.59
N THR A 334 -7.40 -8.31 4.69
CA THR A 334 -6.26 -7.41 4.97
C THR A 334 -6.54 -6.47 6.15
N ILE A 335 -7.74 -5.87 6.19
CA ILE A 335 -8.16 -5.04 7.34
C ILE A 335 -8.19 -5.87 8.62
N GLY A 336 -8.71 -7.09 8.55
CA GLY A 336 -8.73 -8.01 9.68
C GLY A 336 -7.35 -8.33 10.21
N GLN A 337 -6.43 -8.72 9.33
CA GLN A 337 -5.04 -9.03 9.66
C GLN A 337 -4.32 -7.81 10.25
N ALA A 338 -4.51 -6.63 9.68
CA ALA A 338 -3.91 -5.40 10.19
C ALA A 338 -4.34 -5.08 11.63
N VAL A 339 -5.62 -5.32 11.96
CA VAL A 339 -6.16 -5.14 13.31
C VAL A 339 -5.57 -6.21 14.27
N GLU A 340 -5.58 -7.48 13.88
CA GLU A 340 -5.06 -8.59 14.69
C GLU A 340 -3.57 -8.41 14.98
N THR A 341 -2.75 -8.20 13.95
CA THR A 341 -1.31 -7.93 14.10
C THR A 341 -1.04 -6.68 14.95
N GLY A 342 -1.86 -5.64 14.80
CA GLY A 342 -1.73 -4.45 15.64
C GLY A 342 -2.00 -4.73 17.10
N VAL A 343 -3.06 -5.49 17.39
CA VAL A 343 -3.41 -5.88 18.77
C VAL A 343 -2.33 -6.76 19.40
N GLU A 344 -1.79 -7.71 18.66
CA GLU A 344 -0.73 -8.62 19.12
C GLU A 344 0.59 -7.88 19.40
N ASN A 345 0.98 -6.95 18.54
CA ASN A 345 2.28 -6.26 18.62
C ASN A 345 2.29 -5.01 19.50
N GLY A 346 1.15 -4.39 19.79
CA GLY A 346 1.11 -3.13 20.55
C GLY A 346 -0.26 -2.71 21.05
N GLY A 347 -1.20 -3.66 21.10
CA GLY A 347 -2.55 -3.42 21.62
C GLY A 347 -3.41 -2.54 20.72
N ALA A 348 -4.46 -1.95 21.31
CA ALA A 348 -5.46 -1.15 20.57
C ALA A 348 -4.86 0.07 19.85
N GLY A 349 -3.81 0.68 20.40
CA GLY A 349 -3.14 1.83 19.80
C GLY A 349 -2.46 1.46 18.47
N ALA A 350 -1.69 0.38 18.43
CA ALA A 350 -1.04 -0.10 17.21
C ALA A 350 -2.08 -0.57 16.17
N ALA A 351 -3.16 -1.23 16.62
CA ALA A 351 -4.27 -1.59 15.73
C ALA A 351 -4.93 -0.36 15.08
N ALA A 352 -5.14 0.71 15.86
CA ALA A 352 -5.67 1.96 15.32
C ALA A 352 -4.73 2.61 14.28
N LEU A 353 -3.41 2.59 14.52
CA LEU A 353 -2.42 3.10 13.56
C LEU A 353 -2.42 2.27 12.27
N ASN A 354 -2.51 0.94 12.35
CA ASN A 354 -2.60 0.08 11.17
C ASN A 354 -3.87 0.37 10.36
N VAL A 355 -5.01 0.58 11.04
CA VAL A 355 -6.26 0.98 10.38
C VAL A 355 -6.14 2.35 9.72
N LEU A 356 -5.53 3.34 10.39
CA LEU A 356 -5.28 4.67 9.79
C LEU A 356 -4.40 4.56 8.54
N MET A 357 -3.34 3.75 8.57
CA MET A 357 -2.48 3.53 7.41
C MET A 357 -3.26 2.93 6.24
N LEU A 358 -4.11 1.93 6.49
CA LEU A 358 -4.98 1.37 5.45
C LEU A 358 -6.00 2.39 4.94
N MET A 359 -6.56 3.23 5.80
CA MET A 359 -7.46 4.31 5.37
C MET A 359 -6.75 5.32 4.46
N ILE A 360 -5.49 5.67 4.74
CA ILE A 360 -4.69 6.54 3.87
C ILE A 360 -4.50 5.89 2.50
N LEU A 361 -4.07 4.63 2.47
CA LEU A 361 -3.89 3.86 1.24
C LEU A 361 -5.19 3.77 0.43
N LEU A 362 -6.29 3.33 1.05
CA LEU A 362 -7.57 3.13 0.36
C LEU A 362 -8.14 4.45 -0.17
N ASN A 363 -8.04 5.56 0.59
CA ASN A 363 -8.48 6.87 0.13
C ASN A 363 -7.61 7.40 -1.02
N ALA A 364 -6.29 7.24 -0.94
CA ALA A 364 -5.40 7.63 -2.03
C ALA A 364 -5.68 6.83 -3.30
N ASN A 365 -5.93 5.51 -3.16
CA ASN A 365 -6.31 4.64 -4.27
C ASN A 365 -7.66 5.06 -4.87
N LEU A 366 -8.69 5.21 -4.03
CA LEU A 366 -10.04 5.57 -4.48
C LEU A 366 -10.03 6.93 -5.19
N GLY A 367 -9.35 7.94 -4.60
CA GLY A 367 -9.21 9.25 -5.22
C GLY A 367 -8.49 9.21 -6.57
N LEU A 368 -7.39 8.45 -6.66
CA LEU A 368 -6.64 8.32 -7.91
C LEU A 368 -7.42 7.53 -8.97
N MET A 369 -8.01 6.38 -8.61
CA MET A 369 -8.76 5.54 -9.53
C MET A 369 -9.96 6.29 -10.12
N ASN A 370 -10.66 7.07 -9.29
CA ASN A 370 -11.77 7.90 -9.74
C ASN A 370 -11.34 9.08 -10.64
N LEU A 371 -10.06 9.47 -10.66
CA LEU A 371 -9.54 10.47 -11.60
C LEU A 371 -9.07 9.86 -12.93
N LEU A 372 -8.92 8.53 -13.01
CA LEU A 372 -8.54 7.90 -14.28
C LEU A 372 -9.66 8.06 -15.33
N PRO A 373 -9.32 8.26 -16.60
CA PRO A 373 -10.30 8.43 -17.68
C PRO A 373 -10.98 7.09 -18.05
N ILE A 374 -11.51 6.40 -17.02
CA ILE A 374 -12.21 5.13 -17.17
C ILE A 374 -13.72 5.41 -17.16
N PRO A 375 -14.48 4.95 -18.18
CA PRO A 375 -15.93 5.05 -18.16
C PRO A 375 -16.53 4.40 -16.90
N ALA A 376 -17.65 4.93 -16.43
CA ALA A 376 -18.33 4.61 -15.17
C ALA A 376 -17.70 5.20 -13.90
N LEU A 377 -16.49 5.77 -13.98
CA LEU A 377 -15.87 6.53 -12.90
C LEU A 377 -15.97 8.03 -13.19
N ASP A 378 -15.73 8.86 -12.16
CA ASP A 378 -15.73 10.33 -12.28
C ASP A 378 -14.77 10.83 -13.37
N GLY A 379 -13.59 10.22 -13.48
CA GLY A 379 -12.58 10.55 -14.49
C GLY A 379 -13.07 10.37 -15.92
N GLY A 380 -13.97 9.43 -16.15
CA GLY A 380 -14.65 9.29 -17.45
C GLY A 380 -15.51 10.51 -17.78
N ARG A 381 -16.30 11.00 -16.82
CA ARG A 381 -17.09 12.23 -16.97
C ARG A 381 -16.18 13.46 -17.08
N LEU A 382 -15.13 13.55 -16.28
CA LEU A 382 -14.14 14.62 -16.37
C LEU A 382 -13.52 14.71 -17.76
N LEU A 383 -13.22 13.58 -18.40
CA LEU A 383 -12.68 13.55 -19.76
C LEU A 383 -13.63 14.21 -20.76
N PHE A 384 -14.94 13.87 -20.72
CA PHE A 384 -15.93 14.49 -21.60
C PHE A 384 -16.07 16.00 -21.34
N ILE A 385 -16.06 16.43 -20.07
CA ILE A 385 -16.11 17.86 -19.71
C ILE A 385 -14.84 18.58 -20.20
N LEU A 386 -13.66 17.97 -20.08
CA LEU A 386 -12.40 18.55 -20.61
C LEU A 386 -12.44 18.66 -22.14
N ILE A 387 -12.94 17.66 -22.85
CA ILE A 387 -13.14 17.74 -24.30
C ILE A 387 -14.08 18.91 -24.66
N GLU A 388 -15.18 19.06 -23.93
CA GLU A 388 -16.10 20.19 -24.12
C GLU A 388 -15.41 21.55 -23.88
N MET A 389 -14.60 21.67 -22.81
CA MET A 389 -13.88 22.92 -22.48
C MET A 389 -12.89 23.30 -23.57
N VAL A 390 -12.23 22.33 -24.21
CA VAL A 390 -11.25 22.56 -25.28
C VAL A 390 -11.96 22.82 -26.63
N THR A 391 -12.94 21.96 -26.97
CA THR A 391 -13.60 22.01 -28.30
C THR A 391 -14.75 23.01 -28.35
N ARG A 392 -15.22 23.50 -27.19
CA ARG A 392 -16.43 24.32 -27.02
C ARG A 392 -17.71 23.66 -27.57
N LYS A 393 -17.69 22.35 -27.79
CA LYS A 393 -18.83 21.54 -28.23
C LYS A 393 -19.12 20.47 -27.20
N ARG A 394 -20.37 20.45 -26.75
CA ARG A 394 -20.81 19.42 -25.80
C ARG A 394 -20.95 18.08 -26.50
N VAL A 395 -20.45 17.02 -25.83
CA VAL A 395 -20.70 15.65 -26.26
C VAL A 395 -22.16 15.31 -26.02
N PRO A 396 -22.87 14.68 -26.96
CA PRO A 396 -24.26 14.28 -26.74
C PRO A 396 -24.40 13.35 -25.51
N GLN A 397 -25.33 13.66 -24.60
CA GLN A 397 -25.54 12.87 -23.38
C GLN A 397 -25.81 11.38 -23.65
N LYS A 398 -26.54 11.06 -24.74
CA LYS A 398 -26.79 9.67 -25.15
C LYS A 398 -25.49 8.90 -25.44
N PHE A 399 -24.50 9.56 -26.04
CA PHE A 399 -23.19 8.94 -26.34
C PHE A 399 -22.39 8.77 -25.04
N GLU A 400 -22.33 9.79 -24.20
CA GLU A 400 -21.70 9.74 -22.89
C GLU A 400 -22.30 8.62 -22.05
N GLY A 401 -23.64 8.55 -21.93
CA GLY A 401 -24.33 7.50 -21.20
C GLY A 401 -24.06 6.09 -21.73
N LEU A 402 -23.98 5.91 -23.05
CA LEU A 402 -23.64 4.61 -23.63
C LEU A 402 -22.21 4.19 -23.27
N VAL A 403 -21.24 5.11 -23.35
CA VAL A 403 -19.84 4.83 -23.00
C VAL A 403 -19.73 4.47 -21.52
N HIS A 404 -20.43 5.18 -20.64
CA HIS A 404 -20.48 4.87 -19.21
C HIS A 404 -21.13 3.52 -18.93
N LEU A 405 -22.21 3.17 -19.62
CA LEU A 405 -22.87 1.86 -19.50
C LEU A 405 -21.93 0.71 -19.87
N ILE A 406 -21.21 0.86 -21.01
CA ILE A 406 -20.23 -0.15 -21.44
C ILE A 406 -19.12 -0.29 -20.40
N GLY A 407 -18.58 0.84 -19.91
CA GLY A 407 -17.56 0.83 -18.86
C GLY A 407 -18.05 0.16 -17.58
N PHE A 408 -19.28 0.45 -17.17
CA PHE A 408 -19.89 -0.17 -15.99
C PHE A 408 -19.99 -1.70 -16.13
N VAL A 409 -20.46 -2.18 -17.29
CA VAL A 409 -20.55 -3.62 -17.56
C VAL A 409 -19.16 -4.29 -17.50
N LEU A 410 -18.15 -3.64 -18.10
CA LEU A 410 -16.77 -4.17 -18.05
C LEU A 410 -16.23 -4.19 -16.62
N LEU A 411 -16.46 -3.15 -15.82
CA LEU A 411 -16.06 -3.13 -14.40
C LEU A 411 -16.80 -4.19 -13.58
N MET A 412 -18.07 -4.44 -13.85
CA MET A 412 -18.82 -5.51 -13.19
C MET A 412 -18.27 -6.90 -13.53
N ILE A 413 -17.89 -7.15 -14.79
CA ILE A 413 -17.24 -8.39 -15.19
C ILE A 413 -15.90 -8.56 -14.47
N LEU A 414 -15.08 -7.50 -14.43
CA LEU A 414 -13.81 -7.51 -13.71
C LEU A 414 -14.04 -7.78 -12.21
N MET A 415 -15.03 -7.12 -11.59
CA MET A 415 -15.35 -7.32 -10.17
C MET A 415 -15.74 -8.77 -9.87
N VAL A 416 -16.58 -9.39 -10.72
CA VAL A 416 -16.96 -10.81 -10.57
C VAL A 416 -15.73 -11.72 -10.68
N PHE A 417 -14.84 -11.43 -11.64
CA PHE A 417 -13.60 -12.19 -11.81
C PHE A 417 -12.70 -12.08 -10.58
N VAL A 418 -12.48 -10.87 -10.06
CA VAL A 418 -11.63 -10.64 -8.88
C VAL A 418 -12.25 -11.27 -7.64
N LEU A 419 -13.57 -11.16 -7.46
CA LEU A 419 -14.30 -11.80 -6.36
C LEU A 419 -14.15 -13.33 -6.40
N PHE A 420 -14.26 -13.93 -7.58
CA PHE A 420 -14.04 -15.38 -7.77
C PHE A 420 -12.60 -15.76 -7.36
N ASN A 421 -11.62 -14.96 -7.75
CA ASN A 421 -10.22 -15.16 -7.37
C ASN A 421 -9.98 -15.03 -5.85
N ASP A 422 -10.60 -14.04 -5.20
CA ASP A 422 -10.55 -13.89 -3.74
C ASP A 422 -11.09 -15.15 -3.03
N VAL A 423 -12.23 -15.65 -3.50
CA VAL A 423 -12.87 -16.85 -2.93
C VAL A 423 -11.96 -18.07 -3.09
N LEU A 424 -11.34 -18.26 -4.26
CA LEU A 424 -10.39 -19.36 -4.46
C LEU A 424 -9.20 -19.29 -3.51
N ARG A 425 -8.66 -18.09 -3.25
CA ARG A 425 -7.58 -17.90 -2.27
C ARG A 425 -7.98 -18.31 -0.86
N LEU A 426 -9.19 -18.01 -0.42
CA LEU A 426 -9.68 -18.40 0.89
C LEU A 426 -9.76 -19.93 1.07
N PHE A 427 -9.99 -20.66 -0.01
CA PHE A 427 -10.03 -22.13 0.01
C PHE A 427 -8.68 -22.79 -0.28
N GLY A 428 -7.58 -22.03 -0.36
CA GLY A 428 -6.22 -22.56 -0.50
C GLY A 428 -5.93 -23.20 -1.87
N LYS A 429 -6.62 -22.77 -2.89
CA LYS A 429 -6.48 -23.30 -4.27
C LYS A 429 -5.93 -22.23 -5.21
#